data_173ff7b57875529a7491e036ba2956b8
#
_entry.id   173ff7b57875529a7491e036ba2956b8
#
_cell.length_a   1.000
_cell.length_b   1.000
_cell.length_c   1.000
_cell.angle_alpha   90.00
_cell.angle_beta   90.00
_cell.angle_gamma   90.00
#
_symmetry.space_group_name_H-M   'P 1'
#
loop_
_entity.id
_entity.type
_entity.pdbx_description
1 polymer ?
#
loop_
_entity_poly.entity_id
_entity_poly.type
_entity_poly.pdbx_seq_one_letter_code
_entity_poly.pdbx_strand_id
1 'polypeptide(L)'
;MPGNFRRVAFDRRLLPKPVDYYAGAGVRLLGRGAWRDALCPFHQDTSPSLRVNMEIGAFRCMACGARGGDVLAFHMQRHELRFVDAAKSLGAWELAP
;
A
#
# COMPACT_ATOMS: atom_id res chain seq x y z
N MET A 1 4.13 6.97 34.03
CA MET A 1 4.14 6.89 33.57
C MET A 1 3.89 6.78 32.81
N PRO A 2 4.11 6.71 32.55
CA PRO A 2 4.01 6.66 31.62
C PRO A 2 3.51 6.36 30.87
N GLY A 3 3.44 6.10 30.77
CA GLY A 3 3.14 5.76 30.07
C GLY A 3 2.43 5.90 29.21
N ASN A 4 2.39 6.37 29.30
CA ASN A 4 1.83 6.54 28.53
C ASN A 4 1.53 6.63 27.49
N PHE A 5 1.77 6.40 27.53
CA PHE A 5 1.70 6.52 26.52
C PHE A 5 0.99 5.81 25.71
N ARG A 6 0.21 5.33 26.08
CA ARG A 6 -0.57 4.71 25.42
C ARG A 6 -1.19 5.50 24.61
N ARG A 7 -1.18 5.37 23.49
CA ARG A 7 -1.70 6.30 22.64
C ARG A 7 -2.01 5.65 21.36
N VAL A 8 -2.53 6.39 20.40
CA VAL A 8 -2.78 5.93 19.04
C VAL A 8 -1.45 5.71 18.35
N ALA A 9 -1.30 4.58 17.69
CA ALA A 9 -0.05 4.23 17.05
C ALA A 9 -0.29 3.45 15.78
N PHE A 10 0.55 3.70 14.79
CA PHE A 10 0.56 2.91 13.57
C PHE A 10 1.20 1.57 13.86
N ASP A 11 0.51 0.50 13.47
CA ASP A 11 1.03 -0.85 13.61
C ASP A 11 1.15 -1.48 12.23
N ARG A 12 2.38 -1.57 11.74
CA ARG A 12 2.68 -2.12 10.42
C ARG A 12 2.22 -3.57 10.28
N ARG A 13 2.17 -4.31 11.37
CA ARG A 13 1.75 -5.72 11.35
C ARG A 13 0.27 -5.88 10.98
N LEU A 14 -0.51 -4.81 11.12
CA LEU A 14 -1.93 -4.84 10.82
C LEU A 14 -2.22 -4.43 9.38
N LEU A 15 -1.21 -4.08 8.60
CA LEU A 15 -1.41 -3.79 7.19
C LEU A 15 -1.86 -5.06 6.46
N PRO A 16 -2.74 -4.94 5.48
CA PRO A 16 -3.15 -6.12 4.71
C PRO A 16 -1.98 -6.69 3.94
N LYS A 17 -2.05 -7.98 3.63
CA LYS A 17 -1.04 -8.61 2.81
C LYS A 17 -1.05 -7.99 1.42
N PRO A 18 0.12 -7.78 0.81
CA PRO A 18 0.17 -7.13 -0.50
C PRO A 18 -0.73 -7.76 -1.56
N VAL A 19 -0.72 -9.08 -1.69
CA VAL A 19 -1.52 -9.73 -2.72
C VAL A 19 -3.00 -9.44 -2.52
N ASP A 20 -3.47 -9.47 -1.27
CA ASP A 20 -4.88 -9.22 -0.96
C ASP A 20 -5.23 -7.75 -1.16
N TYR A 21 -4.33 -6.87 -0.71
CA TYR A 21 -4.58 -5.45 -0.84
C TYR A 21 -4.70 -5.03 -2.31
N TYR A 22 -3.71 -5.43 -3.12
CA TYR A 22 -3.70 -5.00 -4.51
C TYR A 22 -4.87 -5.60 -5.30
N ALA A 23 -5.22 -6.84 -5.03
CA ALA A 23 -6.39 -7.44 -5.66
C ALA A 23 -7.66 -6.67 -5.30
N GLY A 24 -7.82 -6.32 -4.02
CA GLY A 24 -8.97 -5.55 -3.56
C GLY A 24 -8.99 -4.13 -4.08
N ALA A 25 -7.83 -3.59 -4.44
CA ALA A 25 -7.71 -2.24 -4.99
C ALA A 25 -7.93 -2.22 -6.51
N GLY A 26 -8.24 -3.36 -7.09
CA GLY A 26 -8.48 -3.43 -8.54
C GLY A 26 -7.23 -3.51 -9.37
N VAL A 27 -6.09 -3.80 -8.75
CA VAL A 27 -4.82 -3.93 -9.45
C VAL A 27 -4.66 -5.39 -9.85
N ARG A 28 -4.73 -5.65 -11.15
CA ARG A 28 -4.61 -7.01 -11.67
C ARG A 28 -3.13 -7.37 -11.80
N LEU A 29 -2.69 -8.25 -10.91
CA LEU A 29 -1.29 -8.67 -10.87
C LEU A 29 -1.03 -9.75 -11.92
N LEU A 30 0.00 -9.56 -12.72
CA LEU A 30 0.38 -10.47 -13.78
C LEU A 30 1.72 -11.11 -13.46
N GLY A 31 1.86 -12.37 -13.84
CA GLY A 31 3.12 -13.08 -13.66
C GLY A 31 3.20 -13.80 -12.33
N ARG A 32 4.41 -14.15 -11.95
CA ARG A 32 4.69 -14.92 -10.75
C ARG A 32 5.89 -14.36 -10.02
N GLY A 33 6.11 -14.87 -8.83
CA GLY A 33 7.27 -14.50 -8.05
C GLY A 33 7.01 -13.28 -7.21
N ALA A 34 8.09 -12.74 -6.66
CA ALA A 34 7.99 -11.62 -5.72
C ALA A 34 7.56 -10.33 -6.43
N TRP A 35 8.06 -10.07 -7.62
CA TRP A 35 7.70 -8.88 -8.38
C TRP A 35 6.74 -9.23 -9.50
N ARG A 36 5.63 -8.51 -9.56
CA ARG A 36 4.60 -8.73 -10.58
C ARG A 36 4.28 -7.44 -11.28
N ASP A 37 3.77 -7.57 -12.50
CA ASP A 37 3.43 -6.41 -13.31
C ASP A 37 1.93 -6.15 -13.26
N ALA A 38 1.54 -4.89 -13.48
CA ALA A 38 0.14 -4.51 -13.53
C ALA A 38 -0.03 -3.21 -14.29
N LEU A 39 -1.26 -2.93 -14.70
CA LEU A 39 -1.58 -1.62 -15.23
C LEU A 39 -1.56 -0.63 -14.07
N CYS A 40 -0.98 0.53 -14.27
CA CYS A 40 -0.83 1.54 -13.23
C CYS A 40 -2.11 2.36 -13.10
N PRO A 41 -2.68 2.48 -11.89
CA PRO A 41 -3.90 3.26 -11.70
C PRO A 41 -3.65 4.76 -11.55
N PHE A 42 -2.38 5.18 -11.50
CA PHE A 42 -2.03 6.59 -11.31
C PHE A 42 -1.99 7.39 -12.61
N HIS A 43 -2.09 6.71 -13.74
CA HIS A 43 -2.18 7.35 -15.05
C HIS A 43 -2.89 6.41 -15.99
N GLN A 44 -3.21 6.90 -17.20
CA GLN A 44 -3.81 6.02 -18.19
C GLN A 44 -2.73 5.12 -18.76
N ASP A 45 -2.82 3.84 -18.42
CA ASP A 45 -1.79 2.87 -18.77
C ASP A 45 -2.37 1.85 -19.74
N THR A 46 -1.71 1.68 -20.87
CA THR A 46 -2.14 0.74 -21.89
C THR A 46 -1.28 -0.51 -21.93
N SER A 47 -0.17 -0.50 -21.21
CA SER A 47 0.66 -1.69 -21.06
C SER A 47 1.17 -1.74 -19.63
N PRO A 48 1.34 -2.95 -19.08
CA PRO A 48 1.70 -3.07 -17.66
C PRO A 48 3.04 -2.42 -17.35
N SER A 49 3.00 -1.26 -16.72
CA SER A 49 4.21 -0.52 -16.35
C SER A 49 4.39 -0.42 -14.86
N LEU A 50 3.41 -0.85 -14.05
CA LEU A 50 3.53 -0.87 -12.61
C LEU A 50 4.17 -2.19 -12.16
N ARG A 51 5.21 -2.09 -11.33
CA ARG A 51 5.83 -3.26 -10.72
C ARG A 51 5.48 -3.27 -9.25
N VAL A 52 5.06 -4.42 -8.75
CA VAL A 52 4.59 -4.57 -7.37
C VAL A 52 5.27 -5.75 -6.71
N ASN A 53 5.79 -5.54 -5.52
CA ASN A 53 6.44 -6.59 -4.74
C ASN A 53 5.42 -7.27 -3.82
N MET A 54 5.29 -8.59 -3.95
CA MET A 54 4.28 -9.34 -3.19
C MET A 54 4.66 -9.57 -1.74
N GLU A 55 5.91 -9.41 -1.40
CA GLU A 55 6.37 -9.66 -0.02
C GLU A 55 6.22 -8.44 0.87
N ILE A 56 6.61 -7.29 0.35
CA ILE A 56 6.61 -6.07 1.15
C ILE A 56 5.60 -5.03 0.68
N GLY A 57 5.00 -5.23 -0.48
CA GLY A 57 4.01 -4.29 -1.00
C GLY A 57 4.59 -3.10 -1.72
N ALA A 58 5.91 -3.02 -1.88
CA ALA A 58 6.54 -1.93 -2.60
C ALA A 58 6.07 -1.90 -4.05
N PHE A 59 6.00 -0.70 -4.61
CA PHE A 59 5.55 -0.54 -5.99
C PHE A 59 6.33 0.56 -6.68
N ARG A 60 6.40 0.45 -8.00
CA ARG A 60 7.02 1.48 -8.81
C ARG A 60 6.46 1.40 -10.22
N CYS A 61 6.00 2.53 -10.74
CA CYS A 61 5.55 2.62 -12.12
C CYS A 61 6.70 3.09 -12.99
N MET A 62 7.03 2.28 -13.98
CA MET A 62 8.15 2.60 -14.88
C MET A 62 7.78 3.68 -15.88
N ALA A 63 6.49 4.02 -16.01
CA ALA A 63 6.03 5.04 -16.94
C ALA A 63 5.84 6.40 -16.28
N CYS A 64 5.12 6.47 -15.15
CA CYS A 64 4.81 7.75 -14.52
C CYS A 64 5.66 8.05 -13.29
N GLY A 65 6.45 7.08 -12.81
CA GLY A 65 7.32 7.31 -11.68
C GLY A 65 6.67 7.19 -10.30
N ALA A 66 5.37 6.88 -10.23
CA ALA A 66 4.72 6.65 -8.94
C ALA A 66 5.43 5.52 -8.23
N ARG A 67 5.68 5.67 -6.92
CA ARG A 67 6.41 4.65 -6.19
C ARG A 67 6.17 4.78 -4.70
N GLY A 68 6.40 3.69 -4.00
CA GLY A 68 6.31 3.66 -2.55
C GLY A 68 6.81 2.33 -2.02
N GLY A 69 7.01 2.27 -0.71
CA GLY A 69 7.63 1.12 -0.07
C GLY A 69 6.66 0.05 0.42
N ASP A 70 5.37 0.31 0.43
CA ASP A 70 4.39 -0.64 0.97
C ASP A 70 2.98 -0.27 0.52
N VAL A 71 2.01 -1.09 0.94
CA VAL A 71 0.60 -0.86 0.60
C VAL A 71 0.08 0.44 1.19
N LEU A 72 0.63 0.87 2.32
CA LEU A 72 0.20 2.14 2.92
C LEU A 72 0.54 3.31 2.01
N ALA A 73 1.76 3.33 1.47
CA ALA A 73 2.17 4.38 0.55
C ALA A 73 1.29 4.38 -0.71
N PHE A 74 0.96 3.19 -1.20
CA PHE A 74 0.06 3.07 -2.35
C PHE A 74 -1.31 3.67 -2.03
N HIS A 75 -1.86 3.30 -0.88
CA HIS A 75 -3.18 3.74 -0.45
C HIS A 75 -3.23 5.27 -0.28
N MET A 76 -2.19 5.83 0.31
CA MET A 76 -2.10 7.27 0.47
C MET A 76 -2.14 7.99 -0.87
N GLN A 77 -1.35 7.52 -1.83
CA GLN A 77 -1.27 8.16 -3.13
C GLN A 77 -2.54 7.93 -3.96
N ARG A 78 -3.07 6.71 -3.92
CA ARG A 78 -4.22 6.35 -4.73
C ARG A 78 -5.48 7.12 -4.33
N HIS A 79 -5.65 7.36 -3.04
CA HIS A 79 -6.84 8.00 -2.50
C HIS A 79 -6.57 9.40 -1.96
N GLU A 80 -5.35 9.90 -2.14
CA GLU A 80 -4.95 11.23 -1.69
C GLU A 80 -5.23 11.42 -0.20
N LEU A 81 -4.80 10.44 0.58
CA LEU A 81 -4.99 10.44 2.03
C LEU A 81 -3.69 10.76 2.74
N ARG A 82 -3.80 11.41 3.88
CA ARG A 82 -2.66 11.59 4.74
C ARG A 82 -2.37 10.29 5.47
N PHE A 83 -1.18 10.19 6.05
CA PHE A 83 -0.70 8.98 6.70
C PHE A 83 -1.69 8.40 7.70
N VAL A 84 -2.17 9.21 8.63
CA VAL A 84 -3.07 8.72 9.69
C VAL A 84 -4.38 8.21 9.09
N ASP A 85 -4.94 8.96 8.15
CA ASP A 85 -6.21 8.57 7.54
C ASP A 85 -6.07 7.28 6.73
N ALA A 86 -4.97 7.14 6.02
CA ALA A 86 -4.72 5.92 5.25
C ALA A 86 -4.52 4.73 6.18
N ALA A 87 -3.75 4.91 7.25
CA ALA A 87 -3.50 3.84 8.21
C ALA A 87 -4.79 3.39 8.87
N LYS A 88 -5.64 4.33 9.25
CA LYS A 88 -6.95 4.00 9.83
C LYS A 88 -7.81 3.25 8.84
N SER A 89 -7.83 3.70 7.59
CA SER A 89 -8.61 3.07 6.53
C SER A 89 -8.20 1.61 6.33
N LEU A 90 -6.92 1.31 6.49
CA LEU A 90 -6.41 -0.04 6.31
C LEU A 90 -6.46 -0.89 7.59
N GLY A 91 -6.97 -0.33 8.68
CA GLY A 91 -7.04 -1.08 9.94
C GLY A 91 -5.72 -1.19 10.67
N ALA A 92 -4.76 -0.33 10.33
CA ALA A 92 -3.41 -0.39 10.88
C ALA A 92 -3.12 0.72 11.89
N TRP A 93 -4.16 1.36 12.38
CA TRP A 93 -4.02 2.42 13.37
C TRP A 93 -4.69 1.98 14.65
N GLU A 94 -3.89 1.72 15.65
CA GLU A 94 -4.38 1.14 16.89
C GLU A 94 -4.36 2.14 18.00
N LEU A 95 -5.48 2.28 18.69
CA LEU A 95 -5.57 3.12 19.87
C LEU A 95 -5.24 2.28 21.09
N ALA A 96 -4.09 2.54 21.67
CA ALA A 96 -3.66 1.78 22.85
C ALA A 96 -4.53 2.13 24.05
N PRO A 97 -4.92 1.14 24.84
CA PRO A 97 -5.74 1.39 26.02
C PRO A 97 -5.01 2.17 27.10
#